data_7a0b39c67d446664b96ec5cda10f5e16
#
_entry.id   7a0b39c67d446664b96ec5cda10f5e16
#
_cell.length_a   1.000
_cell.length_b   1.000
_cell.length_c   1.000
_cell.angle_alpha   90.00
_cell.angle_beta   90.00
_cell.angle_gamma   90.00
#
_symmetry.space_group_name_H-M   'P 1'
#
loop_
_entity.id
_entity.type
_entity.pdbx_description
1 polymer ?
#
loop_
_entity_poly.entity_id
_entity_poly.type
_entity_poly.pdbx_seq_one_letter_code
_entity_poly.pdbx_strand_id
1 'polypeptide(L)'
;MFDLVDLLKKETTNTASGAEGDAETKLTSVLFNQTTQCRELVSEAFRFEGISLPAILNNSDSEIKQHVRESTIEIVIVELNLSDNVTEDMERIRHLLPNHASVVVIGSEDAISTIRNLKAMGFYYLFWPISKQELIDFIINVNDNRFRNSGLGKNRRAKKVAVWGAKGGVGASLLTAEIASDLSVNKNSSCVIVDHQFSGGNLDILLGLSRFEKKAVSPGVLSNSLDVTYAMNMTKKVNEMLSLLAIESEELNEFELKDYVRTLSNELAVQSNFILEDLSSSSHCQTDIDYIATECEMLLLIIEPTVSCLRQATRFLSDLDKRKSNVRCFKILNYTLPEKYATVTKDEIEKYIRQKIDVVCPHEPKLNQMVLEGNHLYDHQYPLSQSLTKITALLLGQDNKFSQRGFMKRLMRRR
;
A
#
# COMPACT_ATOMS: atom_id res chain seq x y z
N MET A 1 21.22 34.07 46.50
CA MET A 1 20.71 34.66 45.27
C MET A 1 21.77 34.40 44.21
N PHE A 2 21.75 33.23 43.58
CA PHE A 2 22.73 32.84 42.57
C PHE A 2 22.13 33.18 41.20
N ASP A 3 22.88 33.96 40.47
CA ASP A 3 22.50 34.58 39.21
C ASP A 3 22.55 33.54 38.08
N LEU A 4 21.41 33.26 37.46
CA LEU A 4 21.25 32.29 36.36
C LEU A 4 21.92 32.75 35.05
N VAL A 5 22.41 34.00 35.04
CA VAL A 5 23.02 34.63 33.84
C VAL A 5 24.49 34.23 33.66
N ASP A 6 25.17 33.80 34.71
CA ASP A 6 26.59 33.40 34.65
C ASP A 6 26.81 31.94 34.20
N LEU A 7 25.77 31.11 34.20
CA LEU A 7 25.85 29.72 33.70
C LEU A 7 25.73 29.62 32.18
N LEU A 8 25.16 30.63 31.54
CA LEU A 8 25.00 30.68 30.08
C LEU A 8 26.17 31.33 29.35
N LYS A 9 27.14 31.90 30.08
CA LYS A 9 28.35 32.54 29.50
C LYS A 9 29.59 31.66 29.50
N LYS A 10 29.54 30.43 30.00
CA LYS A 10 30.75 29.58 30.15
C LYS A 10 30.87 28.45 29.08
N GLU A 11 29.98 28.40 28.10
CA GLU A 11 30.08 27.43 26.99
C GLU A 11 30.42 28.03 25.61
N THR A 12 30.82 29.30 25.56
CA THR A 12 31.22 29.94 24.30
C THR A 12 32.67 30.43 24.32
N THR A 13 33.65 29.55 24.59
CA THR A 13 35.05 29.81 24.19
C THR A 13 35.81 28.48 24.14
N ASN A 14 35.88 27.89 22.98
CA ASN A 14 36.94 27.13 22.30
C ASN A 14 36.28 26.28 21.19
N THR A 15 36.47 26.55 19.97
CA THR A 15 37.61 26.54 19.07
C THR A 15 37.18 27.13 17.74
N ALA A 16 37.92 28.08 17.25
CA ALA A 16 37.82 28.53 15.85
C ALA A 16 38.53 27.54 14.95
N SER A 17 37.82 27.12 13.88
CA SER A 17 38.29 27.06 12.49
C SER A 17 37.47 26.04 11.68
N GLY A 18 36.88 26.49 10.61
CA GLY A 18 36.39 25.64 9.52
C GLY A 18 34.89 25.73 9.24
N ALA A 19 34.54 26.63 8.32
CA ALA A 19 33.36 26.55 7.44
C ALA A 19 32.04 26.08 8.08
N GLU A 20 31.32 27.00 8.69
CA GLU A 20 29.88 26.92 8.82
C GLU A 20 29.25 27.09 7.43
N GLY A 21 29.01 25.97 6.75
CA GLY A 21 27.97 25.91 5.77
C GLY A 21 26.68 25.72 6.54
N ASP A 22 25.75 26.67 6.44
CA ASP A 22 24.36 26.51 6.84
C ASP A 22 23.85 25.17 6.32
N ALA A 23 23.59 24.22 7.21
CA ALA A 23 22.82 23.06 6.90
C ALA A 23 21.36 23.56 6.75
N GLU A 24 21.05 24.16 5.60
CA GLU A 24 19.68 24.29 5.13
C GLU A 24 19.09 22.89 5.23
N THR A 25 18.12 22.70 6.10
CA THR A 25 17.28 21.52 6.15
C THR A 25 16.55 21.47 4.82
N LYS A 26 17.12 20.75 3.87
CA LYS A 26 16.67 20.70 2.48
C LYS A 26 15.38 19.95 2.43
N LEU A 27 14.24 20.68 2.61
CA LEU A 27 12.89 20.14 2.49
C LEU A 27 12.69 19.63 1.08
N THR A 28 12.49 18.31 0.91
CA THR A 28 12.21 17.71 -0.38
C THR A 28 10.71 17.78 -0.65
N SER A 29 10.31 18.64 -1.59
CA SER A 29 8.91 18.87 -1.93
C SER A 29 8.65 18.77 -3.42
N VAL A 30 7.42 18.42 -3.80
CA VAL A 30 6.96 18.35 -5.18
C VAL A 30 5.61 19.05 -5.31
N LEU A 31 5.40 19.75 -6.41
CA LEU A 31 4.12 20.33 -6.83
C LEU A 31 3.64 19.62 -8.09
N PHE A 32 2.49 18.96 -8.02
CA PHE A 32 1.72 18.49 -9.17
C PHE A 32 0.68 19.55 -9.53
N ASN A 33 0.96 20.38 -10.55
CA ASN A 33 0.14 21.53 -10.89
C ASN A 33 -0.79 21.26 -12.08
N GLN A 34 -1.91 21.98 -12.09
CA GLN A 34 -2.87 22.04 -13.22
C GLN A 34 -2.79 23.39 -13.93
N THR A 35 -2.53 24.48 -13.19
CA THR A 35 -2.57 25.85 -13.72
C THR A 35 -1.21 26.55 -13.60
N THR A 36 -0.94 27.45 -14.52
CA THR A 36 0.25 28.33 -14.48
C THR A 36 0.22 29.25 -13.26
N GLN A 37 -0.97 29.72 -12.88
CA GLN A 37 -1.17 30.61 -11.75
C GLN A 37 -0.72 29.97 -10.42
N CYS A 38 -1.15 28.75 -10.14
CA CYS A 38 -0.74 28.01 -8.94
C CYS A 38 0.77 27.75 -8.96
N ARG A 39 1.32 27.32 -10.10
CA ARG A 39 2.76 27.11 -10.27
C ARG A 39 3.58 28.35 -9.94
N GLU A 40 3.20 29.51 -10.49
CA GLU A 40 3.90 30.77 -10.26
C GLU A 40 3.81 31.20 -8.80
N LEU A 41 2.59 31.15 -8.18
CA LEU A 41 2.38 31.50 -6.79
C LEU A 41 3.22 30.63 -5.84
N VAL A 42 3.23 29.30 -6.03
CA VAL A 42 4.04 28.39 -5.20
C VAL A 42 5.53 28.68 -5.38
N SER A 43 5.98 28.85 -6.62
CA SER A 43 7.41 29.14 -6.91
C SER A 43 7.87 30.45 -6.28
N GLU A 44 7.06 31.49 -6.37
CA GLU A 44 7.37 32.80 -5.80
C GLU A 44 7.32 32.78 -4.27
N ALA A 45 6.35 32.09 -3.69
CA ALA A 45 6.22 31.94 -2.25
C ALA A 45 7.47 31.23 -1.64
N PHE A 46 7.86 30.11 -2.22
CA PHE A 46 9.05 29.36 -1.75
C PHE A 46 10.35 30.15 -1.90
N ARG A 47 10.52 30.90 -3.01
CA ARG A 47 11.68 31.79 -3.18
C ARG A 47 11.72 32.92 -2.17
N PHE A 48 10.54 33.50 -1.88
CA PHE A 48 10.45 34.63 -0.94
C PHE A 48 10.88 34.22 0.46
N GLU A 49 10.55 33.01 0.89
CA GLU A 49 10.89 32.49 2.21
C GLU A 49 12.25 31.79 2.27
N GLY A 50 12.95 31.67 1.14
CA GLY A 50 14.25 31.00 1.09
C GLY A 50 14.19 29.48 1.26
N ILE A 51 13.01 28.87 1.04
CA ILE A 51 12.83 27.41 1.10
C ILE A 51 13.23 26.82 -0.24
N SER A 52 13.78 25.59 -0.22
CA SER A 52 14.12 24.85 -1.44
C SER A 52 12.90 24.74 -2.37
N LEU A 53 13.05 25.12 -3.64
CA LEU A 53 11.95 25.05 -4.61
C LEU A 53 11.44 23.62 -4.76
N PRO A 54 10.12 23.42 -4.82
CA PRO A 54 9.55 22.11 -5.10
C PRO A 54 9.88 21.70 -6.55
N ALA A 55 10.01 20.39 -6.77
CA ALA A 55 9.98 19.86 -8.15
C ALA A 55 8.58 20.14 -8.74
N ILE A 56 8.53 20.77 -9.92
CA ILE A 56 7.27 21.19 -10.53
C ILE A 56 6.95 20.26 -11.70
N LEU A 57 5.82 19.59 -11.62
CA LEU A 57 5.35 18.58 -12.57
C LEU A 57 3.87 18.77 -12.85
N ASN A 58 3.42 18.33 -14.04
CA ASN A 58 1.99 18.37 -14.32
C ASN A 58 1.22 17.34 -13.48
N ASN A 59 0.00 17.68 -13.10
CA ASN A 59 -0.87 16.75 -12.37
C ASN A 59 -1.42 15.68 -13.32
N SER A 60 -0.57 14.71 -13.66
CA SER A 60 -0.90 13.53 -14.45
C SER A 60 -0.44 12.25 -13.77
N ASP A 61 -1.20 11.18 -13.92
CA ASP A 61 -0.89 9.89 -13.29
C ASP A 61 0.50 9.37 -13.71
N SER A 62 0.95 9.68 -14.93
CA SER A 62 2.26 9.26 -15.43
C SER A 62 3.42 10.01 -14.75
N GLU A 63 3.31 11.32 -14.61
CA GLU A 63 4.34 12.13 -13.95
C GLU A 63 4.41 11.88 -12.45
N ILE A 64 3.25 11.73 -11.79
CA ILE A 64 3.17 11.32 -10.38
C ILE A 64 3.89 9.98 -10.18
N LYS A 65 3.57 8.97 -11.00
CA LYS A 65 4.19 7.64 -10.93
C LYS A 65 5.70 7.65 -11.11
N GLN A 66 6.18 8.40 -12.07
CA GLN A 66 7.60 8.47 -12.37
C GLN A 66 8.35 9.15 -11.22
N HIS A 67 7.90 10.32 -10.80
CA HIS A 67 8.61 11.12 -9.79
C HIS A 67 8.63 10.44 -8.40
N VAL A 68 7.54 9.81 -7.99
CA VAL A 68 7.45 9.09 -6.70
C VAL A 68 8.42 7.91 -6.63
N ARG A 69 8.78 7.30 -7.77
CA ARG A 69 9.77 6.22 -7.81
C ARG A 69 11.21 6.70 -7.62
N GLU A 70 11.51 7.87 -8.15
CA GLU A 70 12.89 8.36 -8.31
C GLU A 70 13.38 9.18 -7.10
N SER A 71 12.49 9.67 -6.23
CA SER A 71 12.83 10.59 -5.17
C SER A 71 12.15 10.30 -3.82
N THR A 72 12.89 10.56 -2.73
CA THR A 72 12.31 10.63 -1.39
C THR A 72 11.62 11.99 -1.22
N ILE A 73 10.30 11.98 -1.12
CA ILE A 73 9.49 13.20 -1.04
C ILE A 73 8.96 13.35 0.37
N GLU A 74 9.11 14.54 0.94
CA GLU A 74 8.61 14.86 2.27
C GLU A 74 7.27 15.57 2.27
N ILE A 75 7.08 16.51 1.32
CA ILE A 75 5.82 17.23 1.12
C ILE A 75 5.40 17.10 -0.34
N VAL A 76 4.17 16.66 -0.55
CA VAL A 76 3.53 16.63 -1.86
C VAL A 76 2.43 17.70 -1.89
N ILE A 77 2.48 18.59 -2.85
CA ILE A 77 1.44 19.59 -3.13
C ILE A 77 0.71 19.14 -4.39
N VAL A 78 -0.61 18.97 -4.30
CA VAL A 78 -1.45 18.56 -5.43
C VAL A 78 -2.45 19.68 -5.71
N GLU A 79 -2.39 20.26 -6.89
CA GLU A 79 -3.40 21.23 -7.35
C GLU A 79 -4.57 20.52 -8.03
N LEU A 80 -5.78 20.82 -7.57
CA LEU A 80 -7.07 20.34 -8.10
C LEU A 80 -8.05 21.48 -8.33
N ASN A 81 -7.56 22.64 -8.76
CA ASN A 81 -8.40 23.82 -9.03
C ASN A 81 -9.37 23.64 -10.21
N LEU A 82 -9.05 22.70 -11.12
CA LEU A 82 -9.88 22.36 -12.28
C LEU A 82 -10.69 21.08 -12.08
N SER A 83 -10.75 20.56 -10.86
CA SER A 83 -11.51 19.36 -10.53
C SER A 83 -12.97 19.71 -10.22
N ASP A 84 -13.90 18.92 -10.78
CA ASP A 84 -15.33 19.01 -10.46
C ASP A 84 -15.65 18.35 -9.10
N ASN A 85 -14.79 17.43 -8.63
CA ASN A 85 -14.90 16.74 -7.34
C ASN A 85 -13.53 16.41 -6.78
N VAL A 86 -13.03 17.26 -5.91
CA VAL A 86 -11.69 17.14 -5.30
C VAL A 86 -11.54 15.84 -4.51
N THR A 87 -12.59 15.42 -3.80
CA THR A 87 -12.57 14.18 -3.01
C THR A 87 -12.37 12.94 -3.90
N GLU A 88 -13.13 12.84 -4.99
CA GLU A 88 -13.07 11.70 -5.91
C GLU A 88 -11.71 11.62 -6.64
N ASP A 89 -11.19 12.76 -7.09
CA ASP A 89 -9.87 12.82 -7.72
C ASP A 89 -8.75 12.42 -6.73
N MET A 90 -8.82 12.85 -5.47
CA MET A 90 -7.85 12.46 -4.46
C MET A 90 -7.97 10.97 -4.08
N GLU A 91 -9.16 10.41 -4.03
CA GLU A 91 -9.34 8.95 -3.85
C GLU A 91 -8.67 8.17 -5.00
N ARG A 92 -8.81 8.66 -6.24
CA ARG A 92 -8.24 8.05 -7.44
C ARG A 92 -6.72 8.01 -7.41
N ILE A 93 -6.06 9.11 -7.02
CA ILE A 93 -4.60 9.23 -7.03
C ILE A 93 -3.93 8.87 -5.70
N ARG A 94 -4.69 8.66 -4.63
CA ARG A 94 -4.17 8.36 -3.28
C ARG A 94 -3.13 7.26 -3.26
N HIS A 95 -3.37 6.18 -4.02
CA HIS A 95 -2.47 5.02 -4.07
C HIS A 95 -1.15 5.28 -4.81
N LEU A 96 -1.06 6.38 -5.55
CA LEU A 96 0.15 6.80 -6.26
C LEU A 96 1.10 7.61 -5.38
N LEU A 97 0.59 8.16 -4.26
CA LEU A 97 1.32 9.05 -3.38
C LEU A 97 1.99 8.30 -2.24
N PRO A 98 3.23 8.67 -1.84
CA PRO A 98 3.93 7.99 -0.76
C PRO A 98 3.23 8.24 0.59
N ASN A 99 3.02 7.19 1.38
CA ASN A 99 2.31 7.30 2.65
C ASN A 99 3.07 8.11 3.71
N HIS A 100 4.40 8.10 3.67
CA HIS A 100 5.25 8.83 4.61
C HIS A 100 5.31 10.34 4.34
N ALA A 101 4.93 10.80 3.14
CA ALA A 101 4.92 12.21 2.80
C ALA A 101 3.65 12.90 3.32
N SER A 102 3.78 14.16 3.76
CA SER A 102 2.61 15.01 4.01
C SER A 102 2.04 15.52 2.69
N VAL A 103 0.74 15.34 2.47
CA VAL A 103 0.07 15.77 1.23
C VAL A 103 -0.81 16.96 1.50
N VAL A 104 -0.57 18.04 0.77
CA VAL A 104 -1.36 19.29 0.75
C VAL A 104 -2.12 19.36 -0.56
N VAL A 105 -3.42 19.42 -0.50
CA VAL A 105 -4.31 19.56 -1.65
C VAL A 105 -4.74 21.01 -1.77
N ILE A 106 -4.55 21.63 -2.93
CA ILE A 106 -5.03 22.97 -3.24
C ILE A 106 -6.24 22.83 -4.17
N GLY A 107 -7.36 23.37 -3.80
CA GLY A 107 -8.59 23.29 -4.61
C GLY A 107 -9.56 24.43 -4.35
N SER A 108 -10.50 24.65 -5.28
CA SER A 108 -11.49 25.73 -5.22
C SER A 108 -12.84 25.29 -4.65
N GLU A 109 -12.98 24.06 -4.20
CA GLU A 109 -14.24 23.54 -3.63
C GLU A 109 -14.37 23.95 -2.15
N ASP A 110 -15.32 24.83 -1.85
CA ASP A 110 -15.61 25.33 -0.49
C ASP A 110 -16.75 24.53 0.16
N ALA A 111 -16.55 23.22 0.32
CA ALA A 111 -17.52 22.36 0.98
C ALA A 111 -16.91 21.75 2.25
N ILE A 112 -17.62 21.87 3.38
CA ILE A 112 -17.19 21.26 4.66
C ILE A 112 -17.04 19.73 4.51
N SER A 113 -17.86 19.09 3.67
CA SER A 113 -17.76 17.66 3.35
C SER A 113 -16.43 17.31 2.71
N THR A 114 -15.95 18.11 1.76
CA THR A 114 -14.66 17.93 1.08
C THR A 114 -13.50 18.03 2.07
N ILE A 115 -13.49 19.07 2.91
CA ILE A 115 -12.46 19.24 3.97
C ILE A 115 -12.48 18.04 4.92
N ARG A 116 -13.64 17.59 5.35
CA ARG A 116 -13.78 16.43 6.24
C ARG A 116 -13.29 15.14 5.60
N ASN A 117 -13.66 14.89 4.35
CA ASN A 117 -13.27 13.69 3.61
C ASN A 117 -11.76 13.65 3.37
N LEU A 118 -11.16 14.75 2.94
CA LEU A 118 -9.71 14.86 2.74
C LEU A 118 -8.94 14.66 4.05
N LYS A 119 -9.43 15.27 5.14
CA LYS A 119 -8.84 15.07 6.47
C LYS A 119 -8.95 13.61 6.95
N ALA A 120 -10.06 12.94 6.69
CA ALA A 120 -10.25 11.52 7.00
C ALA A 120 -9.30 10.63 6.18
N MET A 121 -8.96 11.02 4.95
CA MET A 121 -7.95 10.38 4.12
C MET A 121 -6.49 10.70 4.54
N GLY A 122 -6.29 11.59 5.52
CA GLY A 122 -4.97 12.00 5.98
C GLY A 122 -4.31 13.08 5.10
N PHE A 123 -5.10 13.88 4.40
CA PHE A 123 -4.64 14.99 3.57
C PHE A 123 -4.94 16.33 4.23
N TYR A 124 -4.07 17.30 3.99
CA TYR A 124 -4.31 18.71 4.30
C TYR A 124 -5.00 19.37 3.12
N TYR A 125 -5.91 20.29 3.38
CA TYR A 125 -6.62 21.03 2.33
C TYR A 125 -6.41 22.52 2.47
N LEU A 126 -6.14 23.16 1.35
CA LEU A 126 -5.89 24.58 1.23
C LEU A 126 -6.80 25.16 0.15
N PHE A 127 -7.65 26.12 0.55
CA PHE A 127 -8.63 26.69 -0.35
C PHE A 127 -7.99 27.69 -1.32
N TRP A 128 -8.34 27.59 -2.60
CA TRP A 128 -7.91 28.51 -3.65
C TRP A 128 -9.01 29.53 -3.96
N PRO A 129 -8.70 30.85 -4.19
CA PRO A 129 -7.37 31.48 -4.23
C PRO A 129 -6.76 31.75 -2.86
N ILE A 130 -5.44 31.66 -2.77
CA ILE A 130 -4.66 31.86 -1.56
C ILE A 130 -3.57 32.91 -1.74
N SER A 131 -3.18 33.59 -0.68
CA SER A 131 -2.02 34.48 -0.66
C SER A 131 -0.70 33.72 -0.49
N LYS A 132 0.42 34.33 -0.91
CA LYS A 132 1.76 33.72 -0.73
C LYS A 132 2.08 33.45 0.73
N GLN A 133 1.73 34.40 1.61
CA GLN A 133 1.99 34.27 3.05
C GLN A 133 1.21 33.10 3.67
N GLU A 134 -0.09 33.01 3.38
CA GLU A 134 -0.92 31.90 3.87
C GLU A 134 -0.42 30.53 3.39
N LEU A 135 0.03 30.43 2.12
CA LEU A 135 0.59 29.22 1.59
C LEU A 135 1.85 28.79 2.37
N ILE A 136 2.78 29.72 2.58
CA ILE A 136 4.04 29.45 3.27
C ILE A 136 3.80 29.07 4.73
N ASP A 137 3.01 29.86 5.45
CA ASP A 137 2.66 29.60 6.85
C ASP A 137 2.02 28.20 6.98
N PHE A 138 1.19 27.82 6.02
CA PHE A 138 0.59 26.52 5.99
C PHE A 138 1.60 25.39 5.74
N ILE A 139 2.50 25.55 4.77
CA ILE A 139 3.56 24.55 4.47
C ILE A 139 4.51 24.37 5.65
N ILE A 140 4.93 25.48 6.29
CA ILE A 140 5.77 25.43 7.49
C ILE A 140 5.05 24.68 8.62
N ASN A 141 3.78 25.02 8.88
CA ASN A 141 2.97 24.31 9.89
C ASN A 141 2.81 22.81 9.58
N VAL A 142 2.64 22.43 8.32
CA VAL A 142 2.58 21.02 7.90
C VAL A 142 3.91 20.32 8.16
N ASN A 143 5.03 20.98 7.84
CA ASN A 143 6.37 20.46 8.10
C ASN A 143 6.65 20.31 9.60
N ASP A 144 6.34 21.34 10.41
CA ASP A 144 6.48 21.28 11.87
C ASP A 144 5.64 20.20 12.53
N ASN A 145 4.40 20.03 12.06
CA ASN A 145 3.51 18.95 12.51
C ASN A 145 4.08 17.57 12.18
N ARG A 146 4.79 17.45 11.05
CA ARG A 146 5.48 16.23 10.68
C ARG A 146 6.59 15.88 11.68
N PHE A 147 7.42 16.84 12.06
CA PHE A 147 8.48 16.64 13.06
C PHE A 147 7.93 16.38 14.47
N ARG A 148 6.86 17.04 14.87
CA ARG A 148 6.22 16.85 16.20
C ARG A 148 5.41 15.56 16.32
N ASN A 149 5.46 14.69 15.35
CA ASN A 149 4.70 13.44 15.32
C ASN A 149 3.15 13.56 15.36
N SER A 150 2.59 14.74 15.08
CA SER A 150 1.16 15.05 15.11
C SER A 150 0.53 15.29 13.74
N GLY A 151 1.28 15.07 12.64
CA GLY A 151 0.83 15.35 11.28
C GLY A 151 -0.27 14.42 10.78
N LEU A 152 -1.17 14.93 9.93
CA LEU A 152 -2.24 14.15 9.28
C LEU A 152 -1.70 13.00 8.41
N GLY A 153 -0.47 13.12 7.85
CA GLY A 153 0.18 12.06 7.08
C GLY A 153 0.39 10.76 7.86
N LYS A 154 0.48 10.83 9.21
CA LYS A 154 0.58 9.65 10.07
C LYS A 154 -0.72 8.86 10.20
N ASN A 155 -1.86 9.45 9.84
CA ASN A 155 -3.14 8.75 9.80
C ASN A 155 -3.29 7.88 8.53
N ARG A 156 -2.37 8.03 7.56
CA ARG A 156 -2.37 7.20 6.37
C ARG A 156 -1.60 5.92 6.67
N ARG A 157 -2.32 4.82 6.67
CA ARG A 157 -1.76 3.49 6.79
C ARG A 157 -2.02 2.70 5.52
N ALA A 158 -1.19 1.71 5.28
CA ALA A 158 -1.41 0.75 4.21
C ALA A 158 -2.78 0.10 4.35
N LYS A 159 -3.42 -0.16 3.23
CA LYS A 159 -4.59 -1.05 3.21
C LYS A 159 -4.11 -2.48 3.43
N LYS A 160 -4.53 -3.09 4.52
CA LYS A 160 -4.25 -4.49 4.79
C LYS A 160 -5.24 -5.38 4.06
N VAL A 161 -4.70 -6.27 3.25
CA VAL A 161 -5.44 -7.24 2.43
C VAL A 161 -5.06 -8.64 2.88
N ALA A 162 -5.97 -9.34 3.54
CA ALA A 162 -5.78 -10.75 3.82
C ALA A 162 -6.01 -11.58 2.55
N VAL A 163 -5.13 -12.50 2.24
CA VAL A 163 -5.32 -13.50 1.19
C VAL A 163 -5.47 -14.86 1.85
N TRP A 164 -6.70 -15.39 1.79
CA TRP A 164 -7.07 -16.61 2.47
C TRP A 164 -7.48 -17.69 1.47
N GLY A 165 -6.76 -18.79 1.47
CA GLY A 165 -7.18 -19.98 0.75
C GLY A 165 -8.24 -20.74 1.55
N ALA A 166 -9.43 -20.98 1.00
CA ALA A 166 -10.44 -21.79 1.67
C ALA A 166 -9.93 -23.21 1.98
N LYS A 167 -8.89 -23.64 1.28
CA LYS A 167 -8.17 -24.90 1.49
C LYS A 167 -6.71 -24.72 1.08
N GLY A 168 -5.81 -25.55 1.59
CA GLY A 168 -4.43 -25.60 1.11
C GLY A 168 -4.36 -25.99 -0.38
N GLY A 169 -3.41 -25.38 -1.12
CA GLY A 169 -3.17 -25.69 -2.53
C GLY A 169 -4.10 -24.99 -3.53
N VAL A 170 -4.97 -24.07 -3.11
CA VAL A 170 -5.90 -23.36 -4.00
C VAL A 170 -5.24 -22.20 -4.79
N GLY A 171 -3.92 -22.01 -4.68
CA GLY A 171 -3.17 -20.98 -5.42
C GLY A 171 -3.15 -19.61 -4.74
N ALA A 172 -3.44 -19.51 -3.44
CA ALA A 172 -3.49 -18.23 -2.73
C ALA A 172 -2.13 -17.52 -2.74
N SER A 173 -1.03 -18.17 -2.39
CA SER A 173 0.33 -17.57 -2.44
C SER A 173 0.73 -17.09 -3.83
N LEU A 174 0.38 -17.85 -4.88
CA LEU A 174 0.62 -17.41 -6.25
C LEU A 174 -0.13 -16.11 -6.56
N LEU A 175 -1.42 -16.07 -6.24
CA LEU A 175 -2.23 -14.86 -6.45
C LEU A 175 -1.69 -13.70 -5.60
N THR A 176 -1.24 -13.94 -4.38
CA THR A 176 -0.60 -12.91 -3.53
C THR A 176 0.62 -12.32 -4.22
N ALA A 177 1.55 -13.16 -4.70
CA ALA A 177 2.76 -12.72 -5.38
C ALA A 177 2.45 -11.93 -6.65
N GLU A 178 1.55 -12.43 -7.49
CA GLU A 178 1.19 -11.80 -8.76
C GLU A 178 0.40 -10.48 -8.57
N ILE A 179 -0.52 -10.41 -7.58
CA ILE A 179 -1.25 -9.19 -7.23
C ILE A 179 -0.28 -8.13 -6.73
N ALA A 180 0.64 -8.48 -5.81
CA ALA A 180 1.62 -7.53 -5.28
C ALA A 180 2.57 -7.03 -6.38
N SER A 181 2.97 -7.91 -7.29
CA SER A 181 3.81 -7.56 -8.43
C SER A 181 3.08 -6.62 -9.40
N ASP A 182 1.80 -6.88 -9.74
CA ASP A 182 0.99 -5.98 -10.57
C ASP A 182 0.75 -4.62 -9.89
N LEU A 183 0.46 -4.60 -8.58
CA LEU A 183 0.31 -3.36 -7.81
C LEU A 183 1.60 -2.54 -7.82
N SER A 184 2.75 -3.17 -7.63
CA SER A 184 4.05 -2.47 -7.56
C SER A 184 4.52 -1.98 -8.93
N VAL A 185 4.46 -2.82 -9.96
CA VAL A 185 5.02 -2.52 -11.29
C VAL A 185 4.06 -1.69 -12.13
N ASN A 186 2.80 -2.11 -12.25
CA ASN A 186 1.85 -1.47 -13.15
C ASN A 186 1.03 -0.37 -12.49
N LYS A 187 0.77 -0.48 -11.18
CA LYS A 187 -0.07 0.50 -10.46
C LYS A 187 0.75 1.47 -9.61
N ASN A 188 2.07 1.28 -9.54
CA ASN A 188 3.00 2.14 -8.79
C ASN A 188 2.57 2.32 -7.32
N SER A 189 2.09 1.26 -6.70
CA SER A 189 1.71 1.25 -5.30
C SER A 189 2.75 0.49 -4.51
N SER A 190 3.28 1.09 -3.46
CA SER A 190 4.23 0.40 -2.58
C SER A 190 3.52 -0.72 -1.82
N CYS A 191 4.09 -1.92 -1.89
CA CYS A 191 3.51 -3.14 -1.33
C CYS A 191 4.50 -3.86 -0.43
N VAL A 192 3.99 -4.47 0.64
CA VAL A 192 4.69 -5.47 1.41
C VAL A 192 3.86 -6.74 1.40
N ILE A 193 4.48 -7.86 1.04
CA ILE A 193 3.90 -9.19 1.29
C ILE A 193 4.38 -9.65 2.66
N VAL A 194 3.46 -10.14 3.46
CA VAL A 194 3.74 -10.74 4.78
C VAL A 194 3.46 -12.23 4.68
N ASP A 195 4.53 -13.04 4.80
CA ASP A 195 4.45 -14.51 4.75
C ASP A 195 4.11 -15.07 6.14
N HIS A 196 2.93 -15.67 6.27
CA HIS A 196 2.53 -16.38 7.49
C HIS A 196 2.88 -17.87 7.48
N GLN A 197 3.66 -18.32 6.52
CA GLN A 197 4.21 -19.67 6.51
C GLN A 197 5.63 -19.64 7.09
N PHE A 198 5.77 -19.87 8.38
CA PHE A 198 7.05 -19.75 9.09
C PHE A 198 8.03 -20.89 8.81
N SER A 199 7.53 -22.05 8.38
CA SER A 199 8.33 -23.20 8.00
C SER A 199 8.07 -23.56 6.53
N GLY A 200 9.11 -23.53 5.70
CA GLY A 200 8.96 -23.70 4.25
C GLY A 200 8.34 -22.45 3.58
N GLY A 201 7.50 -22.67 2.57
CA GLY A 201 6.91 -21.59 1.78
C GLY A 201 7.50 -21.54 0.38
N ASN A 202 6.82 -20.81 -0.52
CA ASN A 202 7.20 -20.71 -1.93
C ASN A 202 7.14 -19.27 -2.46
N LEU A 203 6.93 -18.27 -1.60
CA LEU A 203 6.84 -16.87 -2.03
C LEU A 203 8.15 -16.36 -2.63
N ASP A 204 9.28 -16.85 -2.16
CA ASP A 204 10.60 -16.57 -2.73
C ASP A 204 10.70 -17.03 -4.18
N ILE A 205 10.26 -18.26 -4.47
CA ILE A 205 10.23 -18.83 -5.82
C ILE A 205 9.27 -18.02 -6.71
N LEU A 206 8.06 -17.74 -6.20
CA LEU A 206 7.03 -17.02 -6.93
C LEU A 206 7.39 -15.55 -7.23
N LEU A 207 8.27 -14.97 -6.42
CA LEU A 207 8.81 -13.62 -6.58
C LEU A 207 10.19 -13.58 -7.28
N GLY A 208 10.71 -14.74 -7.72
CA GLY A 208 11.99 -14.82 -8.41
C GLY A 208 13.21 -14.47 -7.54
N LEU A 209 13.10 -14.61 -6.21
CA LEU A 209 14.18 -14.31 -5.27
C LEU A 209 15.21 -15.45 -5.23
N SER A 210 16.33 -15.25 -5.88
CA SER A 210 17.44 -16.21 -5.79
C SER A 210 18.16 -16.13 -4.45
N ARG A 211 18.51 -17.30 -3.86
CA ARG A 211 19.23 -17.39 -2.58
C ARG A 211 18.54 -16.63 -1.44
N PHE A 212 17.21 -16.75 -1.37
CA PHE A 212 16.44 -16.16 -0.31
C PHE A 212 16.53 -17.01 0.96
N GLU A 213 16.75 -16.33 2.08
CA GLU A 213 16.67 -16.90 3.43
C GLU A 213 15.70 -16.06 4.25
N LYS A 214 14.82 -16.72 5.00
CA LYS A 214 13.94 -16.04 5.95
C LYS A 214 14.75 -15.35 7.03
N LYS A 215 14.21 -14.31 7.62
CA LYS A 215 14.86 -13.62 8.73
C LYS A 215 14.68 -14.39 10.02
N ALA A 216 15.79 -14.86 10.61
CA ALA A 216 15.76 -15.53 11.90
C ALA A 216 15.38 -14.53 13.02
N VAL A 217 14.46 -14.94 13.89
CA VAL A 217 14.05 -14.18 15.07
C VAL A 217 14.20 -15.03 16.32
N SER A 218 14.58 -14.37 17.45
CA SER A 218 14.80 -15.02 18.73
C SER A 218 13.91 -14.43 19.81
N PRO A 219 13.65 -15.17 20.92
CA PRO A 219 12.90 -14.65 22.06
C PRO A 219 13.52 -13.38 22.66
N GLY A 220 12.69 -12.49 23.19
CA GLY A 220 13.13 -11.29 23.90
C GLY A 220 13.35 -10.05 23.02
N VAL A 221 13.35 -10.17 21.70
CA VAL A 221 13.48 -9.01 20.79
C VAL A 221 12.21 -8.16 20.80
N LEU A 222 11.04 -8.74 21.10
CA LEU A 222 9.76 -8.03 21.23
C LEU A 222 9.75 -6.98 22.35
N SER A 223 10.65 -7.09 23.35
CA SER A 223 10.70 -6.15 24.47
C SER A 223 11.45 -4.86 24.21
N ASN A 224 12.22 -4.78 23.12
CA ASN A 224 13.04 -3.62 22.78
C ASN A 224 12.55 -2.99 21.49
N SER A 225 11.70 -1.97 21.60
CA SER A 225 11.29 -1.02 20.54
C SER A 225 11.35 -1.56 19.10
N LEU A 226 10.34 -2.36 18.72
CA LEU A 226 10.10 -2.65 17.31
C LEU A 226 9.61 -1.37 16.64
N ASP A 227 10.50 -0.64 16.00
CA ASP A 227 10.16 0.56 15.24
C ASP A 227 10.08 0.27 13.73
N VAL A 228 9.66 1.26 12.99
CA VAL A 228 9.54 1.19 11.51
C VAL A 228 10.87 0.83 10.86
N THR A 229 11.99 1.33 11.38
CA THR A 229 13.33 1.10 10.83
C THR A 229 13.73 -0.37 11.00
N TYR A 230 13.48 -0.93 12.17
CA TYR A 230 13.68 -2.35 12.42
C TYR A 230 12.78 -3.20 11.50
N ALA A 231 11.49 -2.88 11.41
CA ALA A 231 10.54 -3.60 10.58
C ALA A 231 10.96 -3.59 9.09
N MET A 232 11.45 -2.47 8.58
CA MET A 232 11.98 -2.37 7.21
C MET A 232 13.22 -3.24 7.00
N ASN A 233 14.13 -3.29 7.97
CA ASN A 233 15.33 -4.13 7.91
C ASN A 233 15.02 -5.63 7.93
N MET A 234 13.85 -6.01 8.47
CA MET A 234 13.35 -7.39 8.45
C MET A 234 12.76 -7.79 7.09
N THR A 235 12.53 -6.83 6.19
CA THR A 235 12.02 -7.13 4.85
C THR A 235 13.15 -7.44 3.85
N LYS A 236 12.84 -8.26 2.84
CA LYS A 236 13.65 -8.44 1.64
C LYS A 236 13.04 -7.65 0.49
N LYS A 237 13.81 -6.74 -0.08
CA LYS A 237 13.39 -5.98 -1.25
C LYS A 237 13.31 -6.88 -2.48
N VAL A 238 12.15 -6.90 -3.14
CA VAL A 238 11.90 -7.61 -4.40
C VAL A 238 12.16 -6.66 -5.58
N ASN A 239 11.57 -5.47 -5.51
CA ASN A 239 11.83 -4.37 -6.44
C ASN A 239 11.71 -3.03 -5.68
N GLU A 240 11.71 -1.88 -6.38
CA GLU A 240 11.66 -0.56 -5.76
C GLU A 240 10.40 -0.32 -4.92
N MET A 241 9.29 -0.95 -5.30
CA MET A 241 7.98 -0.75 -4.69
C MET A 241 7.41 -2.00 -4.02
N LEU A 242 8.15 -3.13 -4.00
CA LEU A 242 7.70 -4.38 -3.41
C LEU A 242 8.76 -4.97 -2.50
N SER A 243 8.35 -5.34 -1.30
CA SER A 243 9.18 -6.05 -0.32
C SER A 243 8.45 -7.27 0.23
N LEU A 244 9.21 -8.28 0.66
CA LEU A 244 8.73 -9.49 1.32
C LEU A 244 9.18 -9.50 2.78
N LEU A 245 8.25 -9.63 3.71
CA LEU A 245 8.50 -9.94 5.11
C LEU A 245 8.27 -11.43 5.33
N ALA A 246 9.34 -12.17 5.60
CA ALA A 246 9.28 -13.59 5.92
C ALA A 246 10.26 -13.90 7.04
N ILE A 247 9.78 -14.45 8.12
CA ILE A 247 10.54 -14.75 9.34
C ILE A 247 10.50 -16.25 9.66
N GLU A 248 11.49 -16.71 10.40
CA GLU A 248 11.56 -18.05 10.96
C GLU A 248 12.20 -18.06 12.34
N SER A 249 11.96 -19.09 13.12
CA SER A 249 12.63 -19.31 14.39
C SER A 249 12.65 -20.78 14.74
N GLU A 250 13.73 -21.23 15.39
CA GLU A 250 13.83 -22.55 15.98
C GLU A 250 13.30 -22.59 17.43
N GLU A 251 13.19 -21.42 18.07
CA GLU A 251 12.88 -21.29 19.50
C GLU A 251 11.44 -20.83 19.76
N LEU A 252 10.87 -20.02 18.85
CA LEU A 252 9.52 -19.46 19.00
C LEU A 252 8.49 -20.43 18.40
N ASN A 253 7.36 -20.57 19.08
CA ASN A 253 6.23 -21.31 18.54
C ASN A 253 5.44 -20.50 17.51
N GLU A 254 4.53 -21.15 16.78
CA GLU A 254 3.74 -20.52 15.70
C GLU A 254 2.92 -19.31 16.20
N PHE A 255 2.41 -19.36 17.41
CA PHE A 255 1.64 -18.26 18.01
C PHE A 255 2.51 -17.01 18.21
N GLU A 256 3.68 -17.18 18.80
CA GLU A 256 4.64 -16.11 19.04
C GLU A 256 5.14 -15.52 17.73
N LEU A 257 5.40 -16.37 16.72
CA LEU A 257 5.78 -15.91 15.38
C LEU A 257 4.66 -15.11 14.70
N LYS A 258 3.39 -15.51 14.87
CA LYS A 258 2.24 -14.74 14.36
C LYS A 258 2.15 -13.37 15.01
N ASP A 259 2.29 -13.28 16.33
CA ASP A 259 2.26 -12.01 17.03
C ASP A 259 3.45 -11.11 16.62
N TYR A 260 4.62 -11.71 16.44
CA TYR A 260 5.80 -11.00 15.99
C TYR A 260 5.61 -10.42 14.58
N VAL A 261 5.20 -11.24 13.62
CA VAL A 261 5.03 -10.79 12.22
C VAL A 261 3.91 -9.76 12.10
N ARG A 262 2.82 -9.89 12.87
CA ARG A 262 1.72 -8.91 12.90
C ARG A 262 2.15 -7.57 13.46
N THR A 263 3.02 -7.57 14.47
CA THR A 263 3.61 -6.33 15.01
C THR A 263 4.46 -5.64 13.94
N LEU A 264 5.33 -6.38 13.26
CA LEU A 264 6.13 -5.82 12.16
C LEU A 264 5.25 -5.31 11.00
N SER A 265 4.19 -6.04 10.65
CA SER A 265 3.21 -5.63 9.65
C SER A 265 2.56 -4.30 10.01
N ASN A 266 2.23 -4.07 11.28
CA ASN A 266 1.66 -2.82 11.76
C ASN A 266 2.63 -1.64 11.61
N GLU A 267 3.92 -1.84 11.87
CA GLU A 267 4.95 -0.82 11.68
C GLU A 267 5.17 -0.51 10.19
N LEU A 268 5.20 -1.55 9.34
CA LEU A 268 5.36 -1.39 7.88
C LEU A 268 4.16 -0.69 7.22
N ALA A 269 2.98 -0.73 7.86
CA ALA A 269 1.78 -0.08 7.36
C ALA A 269 1.91 1.46 7.21
N VAL A 270 2.84 2.09 7.92
CA VAL A 270 3.11 3.53 7.81
C VAL A 270 3.88 3.87 6.53
N GLN A 271 4.68 2.94 6.01
CA GLN A 271 5.58 3.18 4.87
C GLN A 271 5.03 2.67 3.53
N SER A 272 3.99 1.84 3.55
CA SER A 272 3.48 1.16 2.36
C SER A 272 2.06 1.60 2.02
N ASN A 273 1.65 1.44 0.75
CA ASN A 273 0.26 1.66 0.33
C ASN A 273 -0.61 0.42 0.58
N PHE A 274 -0.02 -0.77 0.41
CA PHE A 274 -0.69 -2.05 0.63
C PHE A 274 0.19 -2.99 1.44
N ILE A 275 -0.46 -3.77 2.31
CA ILE A 275 0.11 -4.96 2.92
C ILE A 275 -0.76 -6.14 2.52
N LEU A 276 -0.16 -7.13 1.87
CA LEU A 276 -0.81 -8.38 1.52
C LEU A 276 -0.36 -9.46 2.51
N GLU A 277 -1.29 -9.87 3.37
CA GLU A 277 -1.07 -10.92 4.36
C GLU A 277 -1.34 -12.29 3.71
N ASP A 278 -0.30 -13.05 3.37
CA ASP A 278 -0.45 -14.41 2.83
C ASP A 278 -0.76 -15.40 3.95
N LEU A 279 -2.05 -15.63 4.16
CA LEU A 279 -2.59 -16.57 5.13
C LEU A 279 -2.94 -17.94 4.51
N SER A 280 -2.37 -18.25 3.33
CA SER A 280 -2.66 -19.46 2.56
C SER A 280 -2.35 -20.75 3.31
N SER A 281 -1.34 -20.71 4.16
CA SER A 281 -0.88 -21.85 4.98
C SER A 281 -1.33 -21.77 6.44
N SER A 282 -2.21 -20.81 6.76
CA SER A 282 -2.77 -20.70 8.10
C SER A 282 -3.46 -22.02 8.50
N SER A 283 -3.26 -22.43 9.71
CA SER A 283 -3.89 -23.61 10.31
C SER A 283 -5.40 -23.46 10.53
N HIS A 284 -6.05 -22.44 9.89
CA HIS A 284 -7.47 -22.12 10.04
C HIS A 284 -7.89 -21.93 11.51
N CYS A 285 -6.99 -21.37 12.32
CA CYS A 285 -7.29 -21.15 13.74
C CYS A 285 -8.18 -19.92 13.92
N GLN A 286 -8.90 -19.88 15.04
CA GLN A 286 -9.83 -18.80 15.35
C GLN A 286 -9.13 -17.45 15.45
N THR A 287 -7.88 -17.42 15.91
CA THR A 287 -7.06 -16.18 16.02
C THR A 287 -6.73 -15.55 14.69
N ASP A 288 -6.60 -16.34 13.60
CA ASP A 288 -6.38 -15.79 12.27
C ASP A 288 -7.66 -15.16 11.71
N ILE A 289 -8.81 -15.77 12.00
CA ILE A 289 -10.11 -15.18 11.60
C ILE A 289 -10.38 -13.90 12.40
N ASP A 290 -10.00 -13.87 13.70
CA ASP A 290 -10.10 -12.67 14.52
C ASP A 290 -9.19 -11.55 13.99
N TYR A 291 -7.95 -11.87 13.61
CA TYR A 291 -7.02 -10.94 13.00
C TYR A 291 -7.57 -10.35 11.68
N ILE A 292 -8.09 -11.20 10.79
CA ILE A 292 -8.71 -10.74 9.54
C ILE A 292 -9.89 -9.81 9.85
N ALA A 293 -10.73 -10.17 10.82
CA ALA A 293 -11.94 -9.43 11.14
C ALA A 293 -11.68 -8.06 11.77
N THR A 294 -10.55 -7.86 12.47
CA THR A 294 -10.23 -6.64 13.23
C THR A 294 -9.18 -5.76 12.59
N GLU A 295 -8.19 -6.36 11.90
CA GLU A 295 -7.00 -5.67 11.43
C GLU A 295 -6.96 -5.48 9.91
N CYS A 296 -7.78 -6.21 9.14
CA CYS A 296 -7.76 -6.13 7.68
C CYS A 296 -8.97 -5.34 7.15
N GLU A 297 -8.74 -4.48 6.18
CA GLU A 297 -9.82 -3.76 5.47
C GLU A 297 -10.42 -4.59 4.36
N MET A 298 -9.63 -5.48 3.75
CA MET A 298 -10.03 -6.30 2.62
C MET A 298 -9.60 -7.75 2.80
N LEU A 299 -10.39 -8.65 2.25
CA LEU A 299 -10.14 -10.08 2.23
C LEU A 299 -10.34 -10.62 0.81
N LEU A 300 -9.34 -11.32 0.30
CA LEU A 300 -9.44 -12.15 -0.89
C LEU A 300 -9.64 -13.60 -0.44
N LEU A 301 -10.87 -14.10 -0.53
CA LEU A 301 -11.19 -15.49 -0.25
C LEU A 301 -11.05 -16.32 -1.55
N ILE A 302 -10.00 -17.14 -1.60
CA ILE A 302 -9.69 -17.97 -2.76
C ILE A 302 -10.40 -19.31 -2.62
N ILE A 303 -11.25 -19.63 -3.60
CA ILE A 303 -12.08 -20.83 -3.63
C ILE A 303 -11.72 -21.63 -4.88
N GLU A 304 -11.46 -22.92 -4.72
CA GLU A 304 -11.33 -23.87 -5.83
C GLU A 304 -12.69 -24.58 -6.06
N PRO A 305 -13.07 -24.93 -7.31
CA PRO A 305 -14.37 -25.54 -7.60
C PRO A 305 -14.43 -27.01 -7.19
N THR A 306 -14.26 -27.27 -5.88
CA THR A 306 -14.37 -28.61 -5.27
C THR A 306 -15.31 -28.58 -4.07
N VAL A 307 -16.04 -29.70 -3.84
CA VAL A 307 -16.98 -29.85 -2.72
C VAL A 307 -16.29 -29.58 -1.38
N SER A 308 -15.05 -30.06 -1.21
CA SER A 308 -14.29 -29.88 0.05
C SER A 308 -13.94 -28.40 0.27
N CYS A 309 -13.50 -27.71 -0.77
CA CYS A 309 -13.17 -26.29 -0.70
C CYS A 309 -14.43 -25.44 -0.43
N LEU A 310 -15.54 -25.73 -1.12
CA LEU A 310 -16.82 -25.05 -0.91
C LEU A 310 -17.29 -25.16 0.55
N ARG A 311 -17.19 -26.35 1.15
CA ARG A 311 -17.55 -26.55 2.56
C ARG A 311 -16.69 -25.70 3.50
N GLN A 312 -15.39 -25.62 3.25
CA GLN A 312 -14.47 -24.82 4.06
C GLN A 312 -14.75 -23.31 3.89
N ALA A 313 -14.97 -22.86 2.64
CA ALA A 313 -15.34 -21.47 2.36
C ALA A 313 -16.63 -21.05 3.07
N THR A 314 -17.66 -21.91 3.03
CA THR A 314 -18.93 -21.65 3.72
C THR A 314 -18.78 -21.55 5.23
N ARG A 315 -17.97 -22.45 5.82
CA ARG A 315 -17.68 -22.41 7.25
C ARG A 315 -16.93 -21.12 7.64
N PHE A 316 -15.90 -20.76 6.88
CA PHE A 316 -15.12 -19.55 7.09
C PHE A 316 -16.00 -18.29 7.01
N LEU A 317 -16.84 -18.16 5.99
CA LEU A 317 -17.77 -17.03 5.84
C LEU A 317 -18.74 -16.94 7.03
N SER A 318 -19.29 -18.08 7.46
CA SER A 318 -20.16 -18.12 8.65
C SER A 318 -19.42 -17.67 9.94
N ASP A 319 -18.16 -18.06 10.10
CA ASP A 319 -17.37 -17.68 11.25
C ASP A 319 -16.97 -16.19 11.21
N LEU A 320 -16.75 -15.63 10.03
CA LEU A 320 -16.53 -14.21 9.82
C LEU A 320 -17.78 -13.37 10.10
N ASP A 321 -18.96 -13.83 9.63
CA ASP A 321 -20.25 -13.17 9.89
C ASP A 321 -20.59 -13.10 11.38
N LYS A 322 -20.29 -14.15 12.15
CA LYS A 322 -20.48 -14.17 13.60
C LYS A 322 -19.70 -13.06 14.34
N ARG A 323 -18.56 -12.63 13.76
CA ARG A 323 -17.71 -11.56 14.30
C ARG A 323 -18.20 -10.16 13.97
N LYS A 324 -19.25 -10.05 13.14
CA LYS A 324 -19.77 -8.75 12.64
C LYS A 324 -18.67 -7.87 12.05
N SER A 325 -17.74 -8.49 11.31
CA SER A 325 -16.60 -7.81 10.71
C SER A 325 -17.04 -6.85 9.60
N ASN A 326 -16.36 -5.70 9.50
CA ASN A 326 -16.53 -4.75 8.39
C ASN A 326 -15.56 -5.02 7.22
N VAL A 327 -14.81 -6.13 7.26
CA VAL A 327 -13.87 -6.49 6.19
C VAL A 327 -14.61 -6.68 4.86
N ARG A 328 -14.10 -6.04 3.80
CA ARG A 328 -14.65 -6.20 2.45
C ARG A 328 -14.15 -7.52 1.86
N CYS A 329 -15.00 -8.54 1.85
CA CYS A 329 -14.66 -9.87 1.36
C CYS A 329 -14.94 -10.01 -0.14
N PHE A 330 -13.90 -10.24 -0.93
CA PHE A 330 -13.97 -10.57 -2.36
C PHE A 330 -13.77 -12.08 -2.55
N LYS A 331 -14.71 -12.73 -3.24
CA LYS A 331 -14.71 -14.17 -3.51
C LYS A 331 -14.08 -14.41 -4.87
N ILE A 332 -12.94 -15.09 -4.88
CA ILE A 332 -12.16 -15.40 -6.08
C ILE A 332 -12.27 -16.90 -6.35
N LEU A 333 -12.93 -17.25 -7.45
CA LEU A 333 -12.99 -18.65 -7.91
C LEU A 333 -11.76 -18.94 -8.77
N ASN A 334 -10.84 -19.76 -8.26
CA ASN A 334 -9.60 -20.09 -8.94
C ASN A 334 -9.60 -21.54 -9.45
N TYR A 335 -9.43 -21.70 -10.76
CA TYR A 335 -9.29 -22.99 -11.40
C TYR A 335 -7.81 -23.39 -11.46
N THR A 336 -7.33 -24.10 -10.44
CA THR A 336 -5.96 -24.65 -10.41
C THR A 336 -5.77 -25.75 -11.45
N LEU A 337 -6.83 -26.45 -11.79
CA LEU A 337 -6.92 -27.47 -12.83
C LEU A 337 -7.92 -27.04 -13.92
N PRO A 338 -7.85 -27.66 -15.14
CA PRO A 338 -8.84 -27.43 -16.18
C PRO A 338 -10.27 -27.60 -15.67
N GLU A 339 -11.18 -26.75 -16.12
CA GLU A 339 -12.59 -26.69 -15.67
C GLU A 339 -13.33 -28.04 -15.72
N LYS A 340 -12.97 -28.90 -16.66
CA LYS A 340 -13.55 -30.27 -16.77
C LYS A 340 -13.33 -31.14 -15.52
N TYR A 341 -12.40 -30.79 -14.65
CA TYR A 341 -12.12 -31.48 -13.39
C TYR A 341 -12.83 -30.84 -12.19
N ALA A 342 -13.59 -29.76 -12.40
CA ALA A 342 -14.38 -29.14 -11.36
C ALA A 342 -15.46 -30.11 -10.87
N THR A 343 -15.64 -30.25 -9.57
CA THR A 343 -16.66 -31.10 -8.97
C THR A 343 -17.93 -30.33 -8.61
N VAL A 344 -17.85 -28.99 -8.64
CA VAL A 344 -18.98 -28.06 -8.45
C VAL A 344 -18.86 -26.92 -9.45
N THR A 345 -19.98 -26.45 -9.94
CA THR A 345 -20.05 -25.32 -10.87
C THR A 345 -20.02 -23.99 -10.12
N LYS A 346 -19.73 -22.89 -10.84
CA LYS A 346 -19.80 -21.55 -10.28
C LYS A 346 -21.17 -21.23 -9.69
N ASP A 347 -22.25 -21.58 -10.39
CA ASP A 347 -23.63 -21.30 -9.95
C ASP A 347 -23.99 -22.07 -8.68
N GLU A 348 -23.52 -23.31 -8.55
CA GLU A 348 -23.70 -24.11 -7.33
C GLU A 348 -22.90 -23.46 -6.15
N ILE A 349 -21.66 -22.99 -6.40
CA ILE A 349 -20.87 -22.29 -5.39
C ILE A 349 -21.63 -21.04 -4.92
N GLU A 350 -22.05 -20.16 -5.85
CA GLU A 350 -22.79 -18.93 -5.52
C GLU A 350 -24.08 -19.21 -4.75
N LYS A 351 -24.80 -20.25 -5.15
CA LYS A 351 -26.01 -20.70 -4.44
C LYS A 351 -25.71 -21.14 -3.01
N TYR A 352 -24.60 -21.88 -2.80
CA TYR A 352 -24.26 -22.46 -1.51
C TYR A 352 -23.72 -21.41 -0.52
N ILE A 353 -22.84 -20.51 -1.00
CA ILE A 353 -22.31 -19.40 -0.17
C ILE A 353 -23.29 -18.23 -0.06
N ARG A 354 -24.40 -18.24 -0.84
CA ARG A 354 -25.41 -17.17 -0.93
C ARG A 354 -24.84 -15.80 -1.31
N GLN A 355 -23.75 -15.78 -2.01
CA GLN A 355 -23.06 -14.56 -2.46
C GLN A 355 -22.53 -14.78 -3.88
N LYS A 356 -22.31 -13.69 -4.62
CA LYS A 356 -21.73 -13.77 -5.96
C LYS A 356 -20.22 -13.93 -5.91
N ILE A 357 -19.67 -14.61 -6.91
CA ILE A 357 -18.23 -14.65 -7.17
C ILE A 357 -17.84 -13.34 -7.84
N ASP A 358 -16.86 -12.66 -7.25
CA ASP A 358 -16.41 -11.35 -7.73
C ASP A 358 -15.48 -11.48 -8.94
N VAL A 359 -14.55 -12.46 -8.92
CA VAL A 359 -13.63 -12.74 -10.02
C VAL A 359 -13.49 -14.25 -10.24
N VAL A 360 -13.44 -14.66 -11.48
CA VAL A 360 -13.10 -16.04 -11.89
C VAL A 360 -11.72 -16.02 -12.52
N CYS A 361 -10.80 -16.82 -11.98
CA CYS A 361 -9.46 -17.06 -12.46
C CYS A 361 -9.45 -18.40 -13.22
N PRO A 362 -9.38 -18.39 -14.56
CA PRO A 362 -9.36 -19.62 -15.34
C PRO A 362 -8.01 -20.33 -15.19
N HIS A 363 -8.02 -21.63 -15.43
CA HIS A 363 -6.78 -22.42 -15.50
C HIS A 363 -5.86 -21.94 -16.62
N GLU A 364 -4.58 -21.71 -16.29
CA GLU A 364 -3.54 -21.36 -17.27
C GLU A 364 -2.51 -22.49 -17.37
N PRO A 365 -2.50 -23.25 -18.50
CA PRO A 365 -1.61 -24.40 -18.66
C PRO A 365 -0.12 -24.06 -18.62
N LYS A 366 0.23 -22.83 -19.02
CA LYS A 366 1.63 -22.36 -19.07
C LYS A 366 2.14 -21.76 -17.75
N LEU A 367 1.28 -21.68 -16.74
CA LEU A 367 1.58 -21.02 -15.48
C LEU A 367 2.85 -21.57 -14.80
N ASN A 368 2.96 -22.89 -14.71
CA ASN A 368 4.13 -23.53 -14.05
C ASN A 368 5.44 -23.24 -14.80
N GLN A 369 5.42 -23.27 -16.13
CA GLN A 369 6.58 -22.92 -16.93
C GLN A 369 6.97 -21.46 -16.75
N MET A 370 5.99 -20.56 -16.76
CA MET A 370 6.18 -19.13 -16.58
C MET A 370 6.83 -18.81 -15.23
N VAL A 371 6.35 -19.43 -14.14
CA VAL A 371 6.94 -19.29 -12.80
C VAL A 371 8.38 -19.78 -12.77
N LEU A 372 8.68 -20.93 -13.40
CA LEU A 372 10.05 -21.46 -13.48
C LEU A 372 11.00 -20.55 -14.25
N GLU A 373 10.50 -19.86 -15.26
CA GLU A 373 11.25 -18.88 -16.06
C GLU A 373 11.41 -17.52 -15.38
N GLY A 374 10.78 -17.32 -14.21
CA GLY A 374 10.77 -16.04 -13.48
C GLY A 374 9.94 -14.95 -14.16
N ASN A 375 9.00 -15.33 -15.04
CA ASN A 375 8.08 -14.42 -15.70
C ASN A 375 6.82 -14.20 -14.85
N HIS A 376 6.17 -13.05 -15.02
CA HIS A 376 4.96 -12.69 -14.32
C HIS A 376 3.74 -12.67 -15.22
N LEU A 377 2.56 -12.94 -14.63
CA LEU A 377 1.26 -12.93 -15.35
C LEU A 377 0.96 -11.57 -15.99
N TYR A 378 1.34 -10.46 -15.35
CA TYR A 378 1.05 -9.12 -15.88
C TYR A 378 1.83 -8.80 -17.17
N ASP A 379 2.90 -9.52 -17.49
CA ASP A 379 3.67 -9.34 -18.72
C ASP A 379 3.00 -10.01 -19.94
N HIS A 380 2.01 -10.86 -19.69
CA HIS A 380 1.33 -11.65 -20.68
C HIS A 380 -0.16 -11.31 -20.82
N GLN A 381 -0.74 -11.64 -21.97
CA GLN A 381 -2.16 -11.43 -22.25
C GLN A 381 -2.98 -12.73 -22.08
N TYR A 382 -2.75 -13.45 -21.01
CA TYR A 382 -3.53 -14.66 -20.72
C TYR A 382 -4.92 -14.31 -20.14
N PRO A 383 -5.91 -15.21 -20.24
CA PRO A 383 -7.18 -15.01 -19.53
C PRO A 383 -7.00 -14.83 -18.03
N LEU A 384 -6.06 -15.53 -17.41
CA LEU A 384 -5.70 -15.39 -16.00
C LEU A 384 -5.13 -14.00 -15.68
N SER A 385 -4.31 -13.41 -16.57
CA SER A 385 -3.79 -12.03 -16.42
C SER A 385 -4.90 -10.97 -16.39
N GLN A 386 -5.97 -11.18 -17.18
CA GLN A 386 -7.14 -10.31 -17.15
C GLN A 386 -7.89 -10.40 -15.82
N SER A 387 -7.94 -11.60 -15.23
CA SER A 387 -8.55 -11.79 -13.91
C SER A 387 -7.72 -11.13 -12.81
N LEU A 388 -6.38 -11.21 -12.89
CA LEU A 388 -5.47 -10.50 -12.02
C LEU A 388 -5.72 -8.98 -12.07
N THR A 389 -5.80 -8.40 -13.27
CA THR A 389 -6.09 -6.96 -13.44
C THR A 389 -7.44 -6.56 -12.83
N LYS A 390 -8.44 -7.44 -12.86
CA LYS A 390 -9.73 -7.19 -12.17
C LYS A 390 -9.58 -7.21 -10.65
N ILE A 391 -8.79 -8.15 -10.11
CA ILE A 391 -8.55 -8.21 -8.66
C ILE A 391 -7.82 -6.95 -8.19
N THR A 392 -6.77 -6.53 -8.88
CA THR A 392 -6.06 -5.30 -8.53
C THR A 392 -6.93 -4.05 -8.66
N ALA A 393 -7.82 -3.99 -9.66
CA ALA A 393 -8.81 -2.91 -9.78
C ALA A 393 -9.79 -2.86 -8.59
N LEU A 394 -10.27 -4.03 -8.11
CA LEU A 394 -11.11 -4.11 -6.91
C LEU A 394 -10.39 -3.60 -5.66
N LEU A 395 -9.10 -3.95 -5.48
CA LEU A 395 -8.30 -3.47 -4.36
C LEU A 395 -8.07 -1.96 -4.40
N LEU A 396 -7.97 -1.39 -5.60
CA LEU A 396 -7.83 0.05 -5.82
C LEU A 396 -9.15 0.82 -5.73
N GLY A 397 -10.28 0.13 -5.59
CA GLY A 397 -11.60 0.76 -5.58
C GLY A 397 -12.05 1.27 -6.96
N GLN A 398 -11.43 0.77 -8.04
CA GLN A 398 -11.77 1.18 -9.41
C GLN A 398 -12.99 0.41 -9.88
N ASP A 399 -14.03 1.12 -10.30
CA ASP A 399 -15.22 0.49 -10.92
C ASP A 399 -14.87 -0.21 -12.23
N ASN A 400 -15.43 -1.40 -12.44
CA ASN A 400 -15.23 -2.23 -13.66
C ASN A 400 -15.58 -1.52 -14.99
N LYS A 401 -16.21 -0.35 -14.96
CA LYS A 401 -16.52 0.47 -16.15
C LYS A 401 -15.28 1.09 -16.82
N PHE A 402 -14.19 1.27 -16.11
CA PHE A 402 -12.96 1.85 -16.67
C PHE A 402 -12.12 0.85 -17.49
N SER A 403 -12.20 -0.44 -17.21
CA SER A 403 -11.46 -1.50 -17.92
C SER A 403 -11.83 -1.59 -19.40
N GLN A 404 -13.10 -1.36 -19.77
CA GLN A 404 -13.53 -1.41 -21.18
C GLN A 404 -13.10 -0.19 -22.02
N ARG A 405 -12.97 0.99 -21.41
CA ARG A 405 -12.51 2.22 -22.12
C ARG A 405 -11.00 2.21 -22.42
N GLY A 406 -10.19 1.63 -21.55
CA GLY A 406 -8.74 1.48 -21.77
C GLY A 406 -8.43 0.52 -22.92
N PHE A 407 -9.22 -0.55 -23.05
CA PHE A 407 -9.05 -1.55 -24.10
C PHE A 407 -9.41 -0.98 -25.48
N MET A 408 -10.49 -0.21 -25.61
CA MET A 408 -10.88 0.41 -26.88
C MET A 408 -9.91 1.51 -27.32
N LYS A 409 -9.36 2.32 -26.41
CA LYS A 409 -8.34 3.34 -26.77
C LYS A 409 -7.02 2.72 -27.27
N ARG A 410 -6.65 1.54 -26.77
CA ARG A 410 -5.44 0.82 -27.21
C ARG A 410 -5.62 0.16 -28.58
N LEU A 411 -6.82 -0.31 -28.91
CA LEU A 411 -7.13 -0.84 -30.25
C LEU A 411 -7.15 0.27 -31.33
N MET A 412 -7.63 1.48 -31.00
CA MET A 412 -7.66 2.62 -31.93
C MET A 412 -6.28 3.26 -32.17
N ARG A 413 -5.27 3.01 -31.33
CA ARG A 413 -3.89 3.49 -31.55
C ARG A 413 -3.02 2.55 -32.40
N ARG A 414 -3.53 1.40 -32.82
CA ARG A 414 -2.85 0.40 -33.69
C ARG A 414 -3.44 0.31 -35.10
N ARG A 415 -4.23 1.31 -35.50
CA ARG A 415 -4.60 1.51 -36.91
C ARG A 415 -3.94 2.75 -37.45
#